data_f1202e29b61524e7387de97bafe4e0ad
#
_entry.id   f1202e29b61524e7387de97bafe4e0ad
#
_cell.length_a   1.000
_cell.length_b   1.000
_cell.length_c   1.000
_cell.angle_alpha   90.00
_cell.angle_beta   90.00
_cell.angle_gamma   90.00
#
_symmetry.space_group_name_H-M   'P 1'
#
loop_
_entity.id
_entity.type
_entity.pdbx_description
1 polymer ?
#
loop_
_entity_poly.entity_id
_entity_poly.type
_entity_poly.pdbx_seq_one_letter_code
_entity_poly.pdbx_strand_id
1 'polypeptide(L)'
;VTLLELLRKQREALIAQDDDVLAQLTDAYAGITDDLSDRIEALQEKMLEALLEGQVIKPSWVYQQERYQSLLDQAYTRVAEFAATADQLTQSQQRAGVLAAAQNLQEQLEHLGITGNFYQLPTAALDTLIGFLADGSPITEHFAKMPGVLVEELQRTLVRGIAAGDGPRVLAYQLRKAANLPLDSALRTARTEHLRAYNTAALETYKENSNVVTGWQWMATLGSARTCPYCLAMHGTVHALGEPFIGHVQCRCTPVSITRSGPPITQDGESWLREQSQATQEVILGKAAVKAWRDGEVSLSDFAGTKERGDWGEQGYVRSTKAAKKHAVEN
;
A
#
# COMPACT_ATOMS: atom_id res chain seq x y z
N VAL A 1 -8.76 -9.36 29.14
CA VAL A 1 -8.06 -8.99 27.89
C VAL A 1 -6.74 -8.35 28.29
N THR A 2 -5.60 -8.83 27.80
CA THR A 2 -4.30 -8.19 28.06
C THR A 2 -4.16 -6.93 27.17
N LEU A 3 -3.24 -6.02 27.53
CA LEU A 3 -2.95 -4.85 26.69
C LEU A 3 -2.56 -5.26 25.27
N LEU A 4 -1.75 -6.30 25.13
CA LEU A 4 -1.32 -6.80 23.79
C LEU A 4 -2.50 -7.34 22.98
N GLU A 5 -3.46 -8.01 23.59
CA GLU A 5 -4.70 -8.45 22.94
C GLU A 5 -5.56 -7.26 22.49
N LEU A 6 -5.68 -6.21 23.32
CA LEU A 6 -6.35 -4.97 22.95
C LEU A 6 -5.69 -4.32 21.72
N LEU A 7 -4.38 -4.14 21.74
CA LEU A 7 -3.60 -3.56 20.64
C LEU A 7 -3.74 -4.35 19.34
N ARG A 8 -3.75 -5.68 19.42
CA ARG A 8 -4.01 -6.55 18.26
C ARG A 8 -5.41 -6.36 17.71
N LYS A 9 -6.41 -6.31 18.57
CA LYS A 9 -7.80 -6.08 18.17
C LYS A 9 -7.99 -4.71 17.50
N GLN A 10 -7.39 -3.65 18.04
CA GLN A 10 -7.42 -2.31 17.44
C GLN A 10 -6.81 -2.30 16.04
N ARG A 11 -5.65 -2.94 15.86
CA ARG A 11 -5.03 -3.06 14.53
C ARG A 11 -5.87 -3.92 13.58
N GLU A 12 -6.45 -5.02 14.03
CA GLU A 12 -7.34 -5.86 13.21
C GLU A 12 -8.57 -5.10 12.74
N ALA A 13 -9.13 -4.23 13.58
CA ALA A 13 -10.23 -3.35 13.21
C ALA A 13 -9.83 -2.36 12.10
N LEU A 14 -8.63 -1.77 12.17
CA LEU A 14 -8.10 -0.91 11.12
C LEU A 14 -7.91 -1.66 9.78
N ILE A 15 -7.39 -2.89 9.86
CA ILE A 15 -7.20 -3.73 8.66
C ILE A 15 -8.55 -4.12 8.06
N ALA A 16 -9.56 -4.41 8.88
CA ALA A 16 -10.89 -4.74 8.41
C ALA A 16 -11.56 -3.54 7.69
N GLN A 17 -11.41 -2.33 8.23
CA GLN A 17 -11.87 -1.10 7.56
C GLN A 17 -11.15 -0.89 6.22
N ASP A 18 -9.87 -1.19 6.17
CA ASP A 18 -9.08 -1.13 4.95
C ASP A 18 -9.58 -2.13 3.89
N ASP A 19 -9.78 -3.38 4.28
CA ASP A 19 -10.25 -4.43 3.39
C ASP A 19 -11.67 -4.15 2.86
N ASP A 20 -12.55 -3.50 3.64
CA ASP A 20 -13.89 -3.08 3.21
C ASP A 20 -13.83 -2.01 2.10
N VAL A 21 -13.01 -0.98 2.25
CA VAL A 21 -12.83 0.05 1.20
C VAL A 21 -12.19 -0.53 -0.05
N LEU A 22 -11.25 -1.46 0.09
CA LEU A 22 -10.66 -2.12 -1.07
C LEU A 22 -11.67 -2.99 -1.82
N ALA A 23 -12.62 -3.63 -1.12
CA ALA A 23 -13.73 -4.35 -1.74
C ALA A 23 -14.63 -3.37 -2.50
N GLN A 24 -15.02 -2.23 -1.90
CA GLN A 24 -15.82 -1.21 -2.56
C GLN A 24 -15.14 -0.66 -3.83
N LEU A 25 -13.83 -0.39 -3.80
CA LEU A 25 -13.06 0.02 -4.98
C LEU A 25 -13.04 -1.06 -6.07
N THR A 26 -12.92 -2.32 -5.67
CA THR A 26 -12.92 -3.46 -6.60
C THR A 26 -14.28 -3.58 -7.28
N ASP A 27 -15.36 -3.51 -6.52
CA ASP A 27 -16.74 -3.58 -7.02
C ASP A 27 -17.04 -2.38 -7.94
N ALA A 28 -16.61 -1.18 -7.58
CA ALA A 28 -16.77 0.03 -8.41
C ALA A 28 -16.04 -0.08 -9.75
N TYR A 29 -14.95 -0.86 -9.82
CA TYR A 29 -14.16 -1.04 -11.04
C TYR A 29 -14.62 -2.24 -11.88
N ALA A 30 -15.38 -3.19 -11.35
CA ALA A 30 -15.74 -4.44 -12.03
C ALA A 30 -16.44 -4.19 -13.36
N GLY A 31 -17.47 -3.35 -13.39
CA GLY A 31 -18.20 -3.01 -14.62
C GLY A 31 -17.34 -2.26 -15.66
N ILE A 32 -16.28 -1.58 -15.22
CA ILE A 32 -15.31 -0.92 -16.12
C ILE A 32 -14.41 -1.97 -16.77
N THR A 33 -13.96 -2.95 -16.00
CA THR A 33 -13.16 -4.07 -16.52
C THR A 33 -13.92 -4.84 -17.61
N ASP A 34 -15.19 -5.11 -17.39
CA ASP A 34 -16.05 -5.84 -18.34
C ASP A 34 -16.24 -5.00 -19.62
N ASP A 35 -16.65 -3.73 -19.51
CA ASP A 35 -16.85 -2.84 -20.67
C ASP A 35 -15.56 -2.66 -21.51
N LEU A 36 -14.41 -2.44 -20.86
CA LEU A 36 -13.13 -2.33 -21.57
C LEU A 36 -12.70 -3.66 -22.19
N SER A 37 -12.99 -4.80 -21.54
CA SER A 37 -12.70 -6.11 -22.09
C SER A 37 -13.49 -6.41 -23.37
N ASP A 38 -14.78 -6.08 -23.38
CA ASP A 38 -15.65 -6.24 -24.56
C ASP A 38 -15.15 -5.38 -25.75
N ARG A 39 -14.73 -4.15 -25.47
CA ARG A 39 -14.17 -3.25 -26.49
C ARG A 39 -12.82 -3.71 -27.02
N ILE A 40 -11.98 -4.26 -26.17
CA ILE A 40 -10.70 -4.86 -26.55
C ILE A 40 -10.95 -6.11 -27.44
N GLU A 41 -11.96 -6.92 -27.11
CA GLU A 41 -12.35 -8.08 -27.91
C GLU A 41 -12.87 -7.65 -29.29
N ALA A 42 -13.73 -6.66 -29.35
CA ALA A 42 -14.22 -6.09 -30.62
C ALA A 42 -13.07 -5.53 -31.49
N LEU A 43 -12.06 -4.92 -30.90
CA LEU A 43 -10.85 -4.48 -31.60
C LEU A 43 -10.03 -5.67 -32.10
N GLN A 44 -9.86 -6.71 -31.29
CA GLN A 44 -9.18 -7.96 -31.65
C GLN A 44 -9.83 -8.63 -32.87
N GLU A 45 -11.16 -8.74 -32.85
CA GLU A 45 -11.92 -9.30 -33.98
C GLU A 45 -11.65 -8.51 -35.27
N LYS A 46 -11.68 -7.17 -35.19
CA LYS A 46 -11.43 -6.31 -36.34
C LYS A 46 -10.00 -6.47 -36.90
N MET A 47 -9.01 -6.68 -36.04
CA MET A 47 -7.65 -6.96 -36.46
C MET A 47 -7.54 -8.34 -37.10
N LEU A 48 -8.26 -9.35 -36.61
CA LEU A 48 -8.29 -10.69 -37.22
C LEU A 48 -8.94 -10.68 -38.61
N GLU A 49 -10.06 -9.97 -38.79
CA GLU A 49 -10.71 -9.77 -40.09
C GLU A 49 -9.71 -9.16 -41.10
N ALA A 50 -9.04 -8.06 -40.73
CA ALA A 50 -8.08 -7.39 -41.58
C ALA A 50 -6.89 -8.31 -42.00
N LEU A 51 -6.40 -9.16 -41.10
CA LEU A 51 -5.36 -10.13 -41.40
C LEU A 51 -5.84 -11.22 -42.37
N LEU A 52 -7.09 -11.70 -42.24
CA LEU A 52 -7.69 -12.66 -43.14
C LEU A 52 -7.87 -12.08 -44.57
N GLU A 53 -8.10 -10.76 -44.65
CA GLU A 53 -8.13 -10.01 -45.92
C GLU A 53 -6.73 -9.70 -46.48
N GLY A 54 -5.66 -10.17 -45.83
CA GLY A 54 -4.27 -9.95 -46.28
C GLY A 54 -3.72 -8.57 -45.95
N GLN A 55 -4.38 -7.81 -45.09
CA GLN A 55 -3.91 -6.48 -44.65
C GLN A 55 -2.77 -6.59 -43.64
N VAL A 56 -1.84 -5.63 -43.66
CA VAL A 56 -0.77 -5.52 -42.67
C VAL A 56 -1.22 -4.58 -41.54
N ILE A 57 -1.29 -5.10 -40.31
CA ILE A 57 -1.62 -4.31 -39.17
C ILE A 57 -0.45 -3.40 -38.78
N LYS A 58 -0.65 -2.10 -38.91
CA LYS A 58 0.29 -1.05 -38.49
C LYS A 58 -0.38 -0.15 -37.44
N PRO A 59 0.37 0.54 -36.56
CA PRO A 59 -0.22 1.48 -35.60
C PRO A 59 -1.14 2.50 -36.26
N SER A 60 -0.74 3.07 -37.41
CA SER A 60 -1.55 4.01 -38.19
C SER A 60 -2.89 3.44 -38.65
N TRP A 61 -2.95 2.16 -38.98
CA TRP A 61 -4.19 1.49 -39.35
C TRP A 61 -5.12 1.36 -38.11
N VAL A 62 -4.57 0.98 -36.95
CA VAL A 62 -5.37 0.82 -35.72
C VAL A 62 -5.91 2.17 -35.25
N TYR A 63 -5.11 3.23 -35.34
CA TYR A 63 -5.56 4.59 -34.95
C TYR A 63 -6.75 5.11 -35.78
N GLN A 64 -6.96 4.58 -36.97
CA GLN A 64 -8.10 4.93 -37.84
C GLN A 64 -9.36 4.11 -37.52
N GLN A 65 -9.26 3.07 -36.69
CA GLN A 65 -10.41 2.25 -36.36
C GLN A 65 -11.30 2.94 -35.33
N GLU A 66 -12.59 3.06 -35.63
CA GLU A 66 -13.60 3.60 -34.71
C GLU A 66 -13.65 2.85 -33.38
N ARG A 67 -13.52 1.51 -33.44
CA ARG A 67 -13.47 0.63 -32.25
C ARG A 67 -12.32 0.98 -31.31
N TYR A 68 -11.16 1.36 -31.85
CA TYR A 68 -10.02 1.79 -31.07
C TYR A 68 -10.25 3.17 -30.43
N GLN A 69 -10.78 4.13 -31.19
CA GLN A 69 -11.11 5.45 -30.64
C GLN A 69 -12.16 5.33 -29.54
N SER A 70 -13.21 4.54 -29.77
CA SER A 70 -14.22 4.24 -28.76
C SER A 70 -13.65 3.58 -27.50
N LEU A 71 -12.65 2.68 -27.61
CA LEU A 71 -11.96 2.09 -26.48
C LEU A 71 -11.25 3.17 -25.64
N LEU A 72 -10.51 4.09 -26.28
CA LEU A 72 -9.79 5.14 -25.57
C LEU A 72 -10.72 6.14 -24.89
N ASP A 73 -11.78 6.57 -25.58
CA ASP A 73 -12.77 7.53 -25.05
C ASP A 73 -13.50 6.94 -23.84
N GLN A 74 -13.91 5.68 -23.92
CA GLN A 74 -14.56 4.99 -22.80
C GLN A 74 -13.59 4.71 -21.65
N ALA A 75 -12.36 4.31 -21.95
CA ALA A 75 -11.32 4.15 -20.93
C ALA A 75 -11.11 5.45 -20.15
N TYR A 76 -11.02 6.59 -20.86
CA TYR A 76 -10.87 7.88 -20.20
C TYR A 76 -12.10 8.22 -19.34
N THR A 77 -13.30 8.17 -19.93
CA THR A 77 -14.54 8.58 -19.25
C THR A 77 -14.85 7.73 -18.03
N ARG A 78 -14.80 6.40 -18.17
CA ARG A 78 -15.13 5.48 -17.08
C ARG A 78 -14.12 5.53 -15.95
N VAL A 79 -12.83 5.67 -16.30
CA VAL A 79 -11.78 5.80 -15.26
C VAL A 79 -11.81 7.19 -14.59
N ALA A 80 -12.29 8.24 -15.25
CA ALA A 80 -12.53 9.53 -14.60
C ALA A 80 -13.63 9.44 -13.53
N GLU A 81 -14.73 8.74 -13.82
CA GLU A 81 -15.79 8.45 -12.84
C GLU A 81 -15.27 7.63 -11.65
N PHE A 82 -14.50 6.58 -11.94
CA PHE A 82 -13.86 5.76 -10.91
C PHE A 82 -12.87 6.54 -10.06
N ALA A 83 -12.06 7.40 -10.66
CA ALA A 83 -11.08 8.24 -9.96
C ALA A 83 -11.75 9.15 -8.91
N ALA A 84 -12.92 9.71 -9.23
CA ALA A 84 -13.70 10.49 -8.27
C ALA A 84 -14.21 9.63 -7.09
N THR A 85 -14.67 8.42 -7.38
CA THR A 85 -15.08 7.46 -6.34
C THR A 85 -13.89 7.05 -5.46
N ALA A 86 -12.75 6.76 -6.07
CA ALA A 86 -11.53 6.38 -5.35
C ALA A 86 -11.00 7.51 -4.45
N ASP A 87 -11.08 8.76 -4.91
CA ASP A 87 -10.74 9.94 -4.12
C ASP A 87 -11.63 10.04 -2.87
N GLN A 88 -12.95 10.00 -3.04
CA GLN A 88 -13.91 10.10 -1.93
C GLN A 88 -13.73 8.97 -0.90
N LEU A 89 -13.61 7.72 -1.35
CA LEU A 89 -13.43 6.58 -0.47
C LEU A 89 -12.11 6.68 0.30
N THR A 90 -11.01 7.07 -0.36
CA THR A 90 -9.70 7.21 0.29
C THR A 90 -9.69 8.32 1.32
N GLN A 91 -10.27 9.49 1.04
CA GLN A 91 -10.37 10.59 2.02
C GLN A 91 -11.26 10.22 3.22
N SER A 92 -12.38 9.53 2.96
CA SER A 92 -13.24 9.00 4.04
C SER A 92 -12.49 8.04 4.95
N GLN A 93 -11.69 7.17 4.36
CA GLN A 93 -10.85 6.20 5.06
C GLN A 93 -9.72 6.86 5.85
N GLN A 94 -9.06 7.87 5.29
CA GLN A 94 -8.09 8.69 6.03
C GLN A 94 -8.73 9.32 7.28
N ARG A 95 -9.93 9.89 7.14
CA ARG A 95 -10.69 10.47 8.26
C ARG A 95 -10.99 9.44 9.34
N ALA A 96 -11.46 8.25 8.96
CA ALA A 96 -11.73 7.16 9.89
C ALA A 96 -10.45 6.72 10.64
N GLY A 97 -9.33 6.59 9.95
CA GLY A 97 -8.03 6.25 10.55
C GLY A 97 -7.56 7.30 11.55
N VAL A 98 -7.68 8.58 11.21
CA VAL A 98 -7.33 9.69 12.11
C VAL A 98 -8.16 9.67 13.39
N LEU A 99 -9.47 9.47 13.30
CA LEU A 99 -10.35 9.38 14.46
C LEU A 99 -10.03 8.15 15.33
N ALA A 100 -9.78 7.00 14.69
CA ALA A 100 -9.40 5.77 15.37
C ALA A 100 -8.09 5.93 16.18
N ALA A 101 -7.15 6.76 15.73
CA ALA A 101 -5.89 6.97 16.43
C ALA A 101 -6.08 7.53 17.85
N ALA A 102 -6.92 8.56 17.98
CA ALA A 102 -7.23 9.17 19.29
C ALA A 102 -8.03 8.22 20.20
N GLN A 103 -9.04 7.53 19.63
CA GLN A 103 -9.86 6.56 20.36
C GLN A 103 -9.02 5.39 20.88
N ASN A 104 -8.13 4.86 20.03
CA ASN A 104 -7.26 3.74 20.39
C ASN A 104 -6.32 4.10 21.55
N LEU A 105 -5.74 5.32 21.57
CA LEU A 105 -4.94 5.76 22.72
C LEU A 105 -5.77 5.84 23.99
N GLN A 106 -6.96 6.44 23.94
CA GLN A 106 -7.85 6.53 25.10
C GLN A 106 -8.14 5.14 25.67
N GLU A 107 -8.54 4.18 24.83
CA GLU A 107 -8.81 2.80 25.25
C GLU A 107 -7.57 2.12 25.87
N GLN A 108 -6.37 2.37 25.34
CA GLN A 108 -5.11 1.84 25.89
C GLN A 108 -4.84 2.40 27.28
N LEU A 109 -5.01 3.72 27.48
CA LEU A 109 -4.78 4.37 28.76
C LEU A 109 -5.81 3.94 29.82
N GLU A 110 -7.09 3.85 29.44
CA GLU A 110 -8.16 3.34 30.31
C GLU A 110 -7.89 1.88 30.72
N HIS A 111 -7.43 1.03 29.80
CA HIS A 111 -7.04 -0.35 30.09
C HIS A 111 -5.91 -0.45 31.12
N LEU A 112 -4.98 0.52 31.12
CA LEU A 112 -3.90 0.62 32.09
C LEU A 112 -4.31 1.29 33.40
N GLY A 113 -5.60 1.65 33.55
CA GLY A 113 -6.10 2.37 34.74
C GLY A 113 -5.65 3.84 34.80
N ILE A 114 -5.14 4.38 33.70
CA ILE A 114 -4.75 5.76 33.57
C ILE A 114 -6.00 6.56 33.16
N THR A 115 -6.61 7.28 34.09
CA THR A 115 -7.83 8.06 33.86
C THR A 115 -7.49 9.55 33.81
N GLY A 116 -8.16 10.29 32.90
CA GLY A 116 -7.98 11.73 32.76
C GLY A 116 -8.60 12.26 31.48
N ASN A 117 -8.56 13.55 31.27
CA ASN A 117 -8.88 14.16 29.99
C ASN A 117 -7.61 14.12 29.13
N PHE A 118 -7.60 13.23 28.19
CA PHE A 118 -6.51 13.15 27.22
C PHE A 118 -6.75 14.10 26.05
N TYR A 119 -5.69 14.77 25.63
CA TYR A 119 -5.75 15.68 24.50
C TYR A 119 -6.05 14.88 23.22
N GLN A 120 -7.14 15.28 22.56
CA GLN A 120 -7.42 14.87 21.20
C GLN A 120 -6.81 15.91 20.25
N LEU A 121 -6.33 15.45 19.08
CA LEU A 121 -5.82 16.38 18.08
C LEU A 121 -6.91 17.41 17.71
N PRO A 122 -6.58 18.72 17.64
CA PRO A 122 -7.50 19.74 17.15
C PRO A 122 -8.00 19.35 15.74
N THR A 123 -9.28 19.58 15.46
CA THR A 123 -9.89 19.26 14.17
C THR A 123 -9.10 19.86 12.99
N ALA A 124 -8.57 21.08 13.15
CA ALA A 124 -7.74 21.73 12.15
C ALA A 124 -6.41 20.98 11.86
N ALA A 125 -5.79 20.35 12.86
CA ALA A 125 -4.60 19.52 12.65
C ALA A 125 -4.96 18.22 11.93
N LEU A 126 -6.14 17.66 12.22
CA LEU A 126 -6.66 16.47 11.53
C LEU A 126 -6.93 16.74 10.05
N ASP A 127 -7.49 17.89 9.73
CA ASP A 127 -7.82 18.29 8.36
C ASP A 127 -6.58 18.45 7.47
N THR A 128 -5.38 18.68 8.03
CA THR A 128 -4.12 18.70 7.27
C THR A 128 -3.62 17.30 6.86
N LEU A 129 -4.13 16.24 7.48
CA LEU A 129 -3.77 14.86 7.18
C LEU A 129 -4.72 14.21 6.15
N ILE A 130 -5.90 14.79 5.95
CA ILE A 130 -6.95 14.23 5.09
C ILE A 130 -6.90 14.94 3.74
N GLY A 131 -6.93 14.18 2.65
CA GLY A 131 -6.89 14.70 1.29
C GLY A 131 -5.50 14.96 0.73
N PHE A 132 -4.43 14.55 1.45
CA PHE A 132 -3.05 14.73 1.02
C PHE A 132 -2.27 13.41 1.04
N LEU A 133 -1.30 13.30 0.12
CA LEU A 133 -0.30 12.22 0.07
C LEU A 133 0.86 12.53 1.03
N ALA A 134 1.80 11.59 1.14
CA ALA A 134 2.96 11.72 2.04
C ALA A 134 3.87 12.91 1.71
N ASP A 135 3.96 13.31 0.44
CA ASP A 135 4.74 14.47 -0.01
C ASP A 135 3.98 15.81 0.12
N GLY A 136 2.74 15.77 0.63
CA GLY A 136 1.87 16.93 0.78
C GLY A 136 1.07 17.31 -0.47
N SER A 137 1.18 16.55 -1.57
CA SER A 137 0.38 16.79 -2.77
C SER A 137 -1.09 16.38 -2.54
N PRO A 138 -2.07 17.08 -3.18
CA PRO A 138 -3.48 16.72 -3.06
C PRO A 138 -3.77 15.33 -3.64
N ILE A 139 -4.47 14.49 -2.88
CA ILE A 139 -4.85 13.14 -3.33
C ILE A 139 -5.79 13.18 -4.53
N THR A 140 -6.63 14.22 -4.62
CA THR A 140 -7.52 14.48 -5.76
C THR A 140 -6.73 14.63 -7.06
N GLU A 141 -5.59 15.34 -7.03
CA GLU A 141 -4.72 15.49 -8.21
C GLU A 141 -4.06 14.17 -8.61
N HIS A 142 -3.73 13.32 -7.63
CA HIS A 142 -3.21 11.99 -7.90
C HIS A 142 -4.23 11.12 -8.66
N PHE A 143 -5.47 11.08 -8.19
CA PHE A 143 -6.52 10.32 -8.85
C PHE A 143 -6.95 10.92 -10.20
N ALA A 144 -6.98 12.24 -10.33
CA ALA A 144 -7.31 12.92 -11.58
C ALA A 144 -6.37 12.60 -12.75
N LYS A 145 -5.15 12.14 -12.49
CA LYS A 145 -4.19 11.70 -13.51
C LYS A 145 -4.50 10.31 -14.08
N MET A 146 -5.26 9.48 -13.37
CA MET A 146 -5.48 8.07 -13.75
C MET A 146 -6.04 7.86 -15.17
N PRO A 147 -7.07 8.62 -15.63
CA PRO A 147 -7.60 8.42 -16.97
C PRO A 147 -6.56 8.62 -18.07
N GLY A 148 -5.79 9.71 -17.98
CA GLY A 148 -4.71 9.99 -18.93
C GLY A 148 -3.62 8.94 -18.92
N VAL A 149 -3.19 8.49 -17.74
CA VAL A 149 -2.18 7.42 -17.58
C VAL A 149 -2.66 6.11 -18.21
N LEU A 150 -3.94 5.75 -18.04
CA LEU A 150 -4.48 4.55 -18.68
C LEU A 150 -4.48 4.67 -20.20
N VAL A 151 -4.97 5.78 -20.75
CA VAL A 151 -5.02 6.00 -22.20
C VAL A 151 -3.61 5.91 -22.80
N GLU A 152 -2.63 6.58 -22.20
CA GLU A 152 -1.23 6.49 -22.64
C GLU A 152 -0.68 5.05 -22.59
N GLU A 153 -1.02 4.28 -21.55
CA GLU A 153 -0.54 2.90 -21.42
C GLU A 153 -1.22 1.96 -22.44
N LEU A 154 -2.49 2.14 -22.71
CA LEU A 154 -3.18 1.40 -23.80
C LEU A 154 -2.54 1.70 -25.15
N GLN A 155 -2.27 2.97 -25.47
CA GLN A 155 -1.60 3.38 -26.69
C GLN A 155 -0.17 2.79 -26.79
N ARG A 156 0.61 2.90 -25.70
CA ARG A 156 1.97 2.38 -25.62
C ARG A 156 2.02 0.86 -25.79
N THR A 157 1.10 0.15 -25.14
CA THR A 157 0.98 -1.30 -25.21
C THR A 157 0.67 -1.75 -26.64
N LEU A 158 -0.26 -1.08 -27.31
CA LEU A 158 -0.60 -1.36 -28.71
C LEU A 158 0.60 -1.16 -29.65
N VAL A 159 1.26 0.00 -29.56
CA VAL A 159 2.40 0.33 -30.44
C VAL A 159 3.54 -0.66 -30.25
N ARG A 160 3.90 -0.96 -28.98
CA ARG A 160 4.98 -1.93 -28.67
C ARG A 160 4.67 -3.32 -29.19
N GLY A 161 3.45 -3.82 -28.96
CA GLY A 161 3.09 -5.16 -29.39
C GLY A 161 3.06 -5.29 -30.92
N ILE A 162 2.52 -4.29 -31.65
CA ILE A 162 2.58 -4.28 -33.12
C ILE A 162 4.03 -4.24 -33.60
N ALA A 163 4.90 -3.43 -33.01
CA ALA A 163 6.32 -3.35 -33.34
C ALA A 163 7.07 -4.64 -33.03
N ALA A 164 6.66 -5.40 -32.02
CA ALA A 164 7.19 -6.72 -31.70
C ALA A 164 6.66 -7.84 -32.59
N GLY A 165 5.65 -7.56 -33.42
CA GLY A 165 5.00 -8.58 -34.28
C GLY A 165 3.96 -9.43 -33.52
N ASP A 166 3.45 -8.95 -32.38
CA ASP A 166 2.45 -9.65 -31.59
C ASP A 166 1.14 -9.80 -32.39
N GLY A 167 0.59 -11.01 -32.37
CA GLY A 167 -0.72 -11.26 -32.98
C GLY A 167 -1.87 -10.65 -32.18
N PRO A 168 -3.08 -10.47 -32.78
CA PRO A 168 -4.23 -9.81 -32.17
C PRO A 168 -4.62 -10.38 -30.79
N ARG A 169 -4.50 -11.68 -30.56
CA ARG A 169 -4.80 -12.33 -29.28
C ARG A 169 -3.83 -11.92 -28.17
N VAL A 170 -2.54 -11.81 -28.49
CA VAL A 170 -1.51 -11.38 -27.53
C VAL A 170 -1.71 -9.91 -27.18
N LEU A 171 -1.97 -9.07 -28.19
CA LEU A 171 -2.27 -7.65 -28.00
C LEU A 171 -3.51 -7.45 -27.12
N ALA A 172 -4.60 -8.17 -27.36
CA ALA A 172 -5.81 -8.11 -26.54
C ALA A 172 -5.54 -8.50 -25.08
N TYR A 173 -4.75 -9.55 -24.85
CA TYR A 173 -4.34 -9.93 -23.49
C TYR A 173 -3.53 -8.82 -22.79
N GLN A 174 -2.57 -8.22 -23.49
CA GLN A 174 -1.75 -7.14 -22.93
C GLN A 174 -2.59 -5.88 -22.64
N LEU A 175 -3.53 -5.52 -23.52
CA LEU A 175 -4.45 -4.40 -23.31
C LEU A 175 -5.38 -4.63 -22.12
N ARG A 176 -5.94 -5.84 -21.92
CA ARG A 176 -6.74 -6.17 -20.73
C ARG A 176 -5.91 -6.04 -19.45
N LYS A 177 -4.66 -6.47 -19.47
CA LYS A 177 -3.76 -6.28 -18.32
C LYS A 177 -3.52 -4.80 -18.02
N ALA A 178 -3.30 -3.97 -19.05
CA ALA A 178 -3.15 -2.53 -18.89
C ALA A 178 -4.43 -1.87 -18.36
N ALA A 179 -5.60 -2.34 -18.78
CA ALA A 179 -6.90 -1.81 -18.32
C ALA A 179 -7.12 -1.95 -16.79
N ASN A 180 -6.42 -2.83 -16.10
CA ASN A 180 -6.52 -3.00 -14.63
C ASN A 180 -5.58 -2.08 -13.83
N LEU A 181 -4.67 -1.36 -14.46
CA LEU A 181 -3.71 -0.48 -13.76
C LEU A 181 -4.37 0.59 -12.87
N PRO A 182 -5.49 1.24 -13.25
CA PRO A 182 -6.17 2.20 -12.38
C PRO A 182 -6.66 1.56 -11.08
N LEU A 183 -7.24 0.35 -11.13
CA LEU A 183 -7.67 -0.36 -9.92
C LEU A 183 -6.48 -0.68 -9.02
N ASP A 184 -5.42 -1.27 -9.57
CA ASP A 184 -4.21 -1.60 -8.80
C ASP A 184 -3.60 -0.35 -8.12
N SER A 185 -3.62 0.79 -8.81
CA SER A 185 -3.17 2.07 -8.28
C SER A 185 -4.07 2.55 -7.15
N ALA A 186 -5.40 2.52 -7.34
CA ALA A 186 -6.37 2.96 -6.33
C ALA A 186 -6.28 2.13 -5.05
N LEU A 187 -6.24 0.80 -5.17
CA LEU A 187 -6.11 -0.12 -4.03
C LEU A 187 -4.82 0.12 -3.24
N ARG A 188 -3.73 0.38 -3.96
CA ARG A 188 -2.43 0.69 -3.34
C ARG A 188 -2.46 2.01 -2.61
N THR A 189 -3.00 3.05 -3.23
CA THR A 189 -3.09 4.40 -2.66
C THR A 189 -4.00 4.41 -1.45
N ALA A 190 -5.22 3.88 -1.56
CA ALA A 190 -6.18 3.84 -0.46
C ALA A 190 -5.57 3.18 0.79
N ARG A 191 -5.01 1.98 0.67
CA ARG A 191 -4.39 1.27 1.80
C ARG A 191 -3.20 2.03 2.38
N THR A 192 -2.33 2.58 1.55
CA THR A 192 -1.14 3.27 2.03
C THR A 192 -1.51 4.53 2.78
N GLU A 193 -2.43 5.32 2.24
CA GLU A 193 -2.81 6.61 2.79
C GLU A 193 -3.71 6.49 4.03
N HIS A 194 -4.54 5.46 4.13
CA HIS A 194 -5.29 5.15 5.35
C HIS A 194 -4.35 4.91 6.53
N LEU A 195 -3.44 3.94 6.38
CA LEU A 195 -2.52 3.58 7.48
C LEU A 195 -1.52 4.71 7.77
N ARG A 196 -1.12 5.50 6.76
CA ARG A 196 -0.29 6.69 6.98
C ARG A 196 -1.03 7.73 7.82
N ALA A 197 -2.28 8.04 7.48
CA ALA A 197 -3.10 8.99 8.23
C ALA A 197 -3.29 8.55 9.69
N TYR A 198 -3.63 7.28 9.91
CA TYR A 198 -3.70 6.70 11.26
C TYR A 198 -2.37 6.82 12.01
N ASN A 199 -1.27 6.38 11.42
CA ASN A 199 0.04 6.34 12.09
C ASN A 199 0.52 7.75 12.44
N THR A 200 0.35 8.72 11.55
CA THR A 200 0.71 10.12 11.80
C THR A 200 -0.16 10.70 12.92
N ALA A 201 -1.47 10.52 12.87
CA ALA A 201 -2.39 10.99 13.91
C ALA A 201 -2.10 10.33 15.26
N ALA A 202 -1.77 9.04 15.30
CA ALA A 202 -1.38 8.35 16.53
C ALA A 202 -0.13 8.96 17.15
N LEU A 203 0.93 9.19 16.35
CA LEU A 203 2.16 9.81 16.86
C LEU A 203 1.95 11.23 17.36
N GLU A 204 1.16 12.06 16.66
CA GLU A 204 0.82 13.40 17.14
C GLU A 204 -0.01 13.33 18.42
N THR A 205 -0.99 12.43 18.52
CA THR A 205 -1.75 12.20 19.75
C THR A 205 -0.83 11.76 20.91
N TYR A 206 0.19 10.94 20.65
CA TYR A 206 1.18 10.53 21.66
C TYR A 206 2.02 11.72 22.16
N LYS A 207 2.45 12.61 21.26
CA LYS A 207 3.20 13.83 21.61
C LYS A 207 2.38 14.75 22.50
N GLU A 208 1.11 15.00 22.16
CA GLU A 208 0.21 15.85 22.95
C GLU A 208 -0.06 15.26 24.35
N ASN A 209 0.07 13.94 24.50
CA ASN A 209 -0.10 13.25 25.78
C ASN A 209 1.26 12.80 26.40
N SER A 210 2.33 13.57 26.17
CA SER A 210 3.69 13.26 26.66
C SER A 210 3.84 13.22 28.18
N ASN A 211 2.86 13.70 28.92
CA ASN A 211 2.77 13.56 30.39
C ASN A 211 2.52 12.09 30.82
N VAL A 212 1.94 11.24 29.97
CA VAL A 212 1.63 9.82 30.25
C VAL A 212 2.27 8.88 29.25
N VAL A 213 2.49 9.30 27.99
CA VAL A 213 3.15 8.54 26.92
C VAL A 213 4.62 8.94 26.86
N THR A 214 5.52 7.98 26.95
CA THR A 214 6.97 8.23 27.02
C THR A 214 7.71 7.91 25.71
N GLY A 215 7.05 7.21 24.79
CA GLY A 215 7.59 6.78 23.50
C GLY A 215 6.57 5.92 22.79
N TRP A 216 7.01 5.29 21.70
CA TRP A 216 6.17 4.35 20.96
C TRP A 216 6.98 3.12 20.51
N GLN A 217 6.27 2.05 20.26
CA GLN A 217 6.84 0.79 19.81
C GLN A 217 6.20 0.36 18.50
N TRP A 218 7.01 -0.20 17.59
CA TRP A 218 6.53 -0.68 16.29
C TRP A 218 5.79 -2.01 16.42
N MET A 219 4.55 -2.09 15.97
CA MET A 219 3.78 -3.32 15.94
C MET A 219 3.51 -3.78 14.51
N ALA A 220 4.15 -4.88 14.10
CA ALA A 220 3.91 -5.55 12.84
C ALA A 220 2.78 -6.59 12.93
N THR A 221 2.16 -6.93 11.78
CA THR A 221 1.23 -8.05 11.67
C THR A 221 2.02 -9.35 11.60
N LEU A 222 2.18 -10.03 12.72
CA LEU A 222 2.83 -11.35 12.76
C LEU A 222 1.85 -12.47 12.35
N GLY A 223 2.37 -13.63 11.97
CA GLY A 223 1.56 -14.81 11.61
C GLY A 223 1.00 -14.82 10.19
N SER A 224 1.33 -13.83 9.36
CA SER A 224 0.92 -13.74 7.96
C SER A 224 2.14 -13.86 7.04
N ALA A 225 2.03 -14.66 5.97
CA ALA A 225 3.03 -14.70 4.89
C ALA A 225 3.21 -13.35 4.16
N ARG A 226 2.35 -12.37 4.47
CA ARG A 226 2.42 -11.00 3.93
C ARG A 226 3.28 -10.06 4.77
N THR A 227 3.80 -10.51 5.93
CA THR A 227 4.72 -9.71 6.76
C THR A 227 6.09 -9.71 6.10
N CYS A 228 6.52 -8.55 5.62
CA CYS A 228 7.81 -8.44 4.94
C CYS A 228 8.99 -8.40 5.94
N PRO A 229 10.22 -8.72 5.50
CA PRO A 229 11.41 -8.68 6.36
C PRO A 229 11.66 -7.33 7.03
N TYR A 230 11.36 -6.20 6.35
CA TYR A 230 11.43 -4.86 6.93
C TYR A 230 10.50 -4.74 8.15
N CYS A 231 9.23 -5.11 7.99
CA CYS A 231 8.25 -5.03 9.08
C CYS A 231 8.62 -5.93 10.27
N LEU A 232 9.21 -7.10 9.99
CA LEU A 232 9.72 -7.98 11.05
C LEU A 232 10.91 -7.36 11.77
N ALA A 233 11.87 -6.80 11.05
CA ALA A 233 13.02 -6.12 11.65
C ALA A 233 12.60 -4.97 12.58
N MET A 234 11.52 -4.27 12.22
CA MET A 234 10.99 -3.16 13.00
C MET A 234 10.11 -3.62 14.17
N HIS A 235 9.55 -4.85 14.14
CA HIS A 235 8.64 -5.31 15.18
C HIS A 235 9.29 -5.34 16.56
N GLY A 236 8.65 -4.63 17.51
CA GLY A 236 9.15 -4.52 18.89
C GLY A 236 10.20 -3.43 19.11
N THR A 237 10.68 -2.74 18.05
CA THR A 237 11.61 -1.60 18.22
C THR A 237 10.95 -0.45 18.96
N VAL A 238 11.71 0.20 19.85
CA VAL A 238 11.28 1.33 20.68
C VAL A 238 11.78 2.63 20.06
N HIS A 239 10.92 3.62 20.02
CA HIS A 239 11.15 4.91 19.39
C HIS A 239 10.76 6.05 20.32
N ALA A 240 11.45 7.18 20.24
CA ALA A 240 11.08 8.42 20.94
C ALA A 240 9.85 9.07 20.29
N LEU A 241 9.12 9.90 21.06
CA LEU A 241 7.91 10.61 20.58
C LEU A 241 8.15 11.49 19.35
N GLY A 242 9.37 11.98 19.14
CA GLY A 242 9.74 12.81 17.99
C GLY A 242 10.10 12.03 16.71
N GLU A 243 10.31 10.72 16.81
CA GLU A 243 10.70 9.90 15.68
C GLU A 243 9.50 9.59 14.77
N PRO A 244 9.64 9.70 13.42
CA PRO A 244 8.56 9.41 12.49
C PRO A 244 8.36 7.90 12.33
N PHE A 245 7.13 7.50 11.98
CA PHE A 245 6.83 6.14 11.55
C PHE A 245 7.12 5.98 10.05
N ILE A 246 8.24 5.36 9.70
CA ILE A 246 8.65 5.16 8.30
C ILE A 246 8.17 3.79 7.81
N GLY A 247 6.91 3.71 7.38
CA GLY A 247 6.33 2.52 6.76
C GLY A 247 6.82 2.31 5.33
N HIS A 248 6.22 1.37 4.63
CA HIS A 248 6.37 1.18 3.18
C HIS A 248 4.99 1.17 2.51
N VAL A 249 4.95 1.30 1.19
CA VAL A 249 3.70 1.18 0.44
C VAL A 249 2.96 -0.12 0.81
N GLN A 250 1.66 -0.02 1.13
CA GLN A 250 0.80 -1.11 1.62
C GLN A 250 1.24 -1.71 2.99
N CYS A 251 1.94 -0.95 3.82
CA CYS A 251 2.29 -1.38 5.17
C CYS A 251 1.03 -1.54 6.04
N ARG A 252 1.01 -2.59 6.90
CA ARG A 252 -0.07 -2.86 7.85
C ARG A 252 0.38 -2.73 9.30
N CYS A 253 1.55 -2.17 9.52
CA CYS A 253 2.11 -1.94 10.85
C CYS A 253 1.57 -0.64 11.44
N THR A 254 1.53 -0.59 12.78
CA THR A 254 1.06 0.58 13.52
C THR A 254 2.01 0.90 14.67
N PRO A 255 2.14 2.16 15.09
CA PRO A 255 2.76 2.49 16.36
C PRO A 255 1.82 2.11 17.51
N VAL A 256 2.37 1.71 18.64
CA VAL A 256 1.65 1.51 19.89
C VAL A 256 2.32 2.33 20.99
N SER A 257 1.53 2.95 21.88
CA SER A 257 2.06 3.83 22.90
C SER A 257 2.86 3.07 23.96
N ILE A 258 3.96 3.68 24.43
CA ILE A 258 4.70 3.26 25.60
C ILE A 258 4.36 4.22 26.74
N THR A 259 3.95 3.68 27.87
CA THR A 259 3.69 4.44 29.09
C THR A 259 4.74 4.12 30.16
N ARG A 260 4.58 4.65 31.36
CA ARG A 260 5.43 4.30 32.51
C ARG A 260 5.41 2.81 32.86
N SER A 261 4.41 2.05 32.37
CA SER A 261 4.34 0.60 32.53
C SER A 261 5.35 -0.16 31.63
N GLY A 262 6.06 0.56 30.74
CA GLY A 262 7.05 0.01 29.82
C GLY A 262 6.45 -0.40 28.46
N PRO A 263 7.30 -0.93 27.58
CA PRO A 263 6.90 -1.36 26.23
C PRO A 263 5.94 -2.55 26.29
N PRO A 264 4.79 -2.50 25.55
CA PRO A 264 3.80 -3.58 25.59
C PRO A 264 4.20 -4.82 24.79
N ILE A 265 5.14 -4.71 23.83
CA ILE A 265 5.60 -5.81 23.00
C ILE A 265 6.94 -6.32 23.56
N THR A 266 6.96 -7.55 24.04
CA THR A 266 8.13 -8.17 24.67
C THR A 266 8.91 -9.11 23.75
N GLN A 267 8.28 -9.59 22.67
CA GLN A 267 8.92 -10.43 21.67
C GLN A 267 9.22 -9.59 20.43
N ASP A 268 10.49 -9.50 20.05
CA ASP A 268 10.88 -8.84 18.80
C ASP A 268 10.63 -9.74 17.56
N GLY A 269 10.73 -9.15 16.36
CA GLY A 269 10.43 -9.87 15.14
C GLY A 269 11.46 -10.94 14.80
N GLU A 270 12.71 -10.79 15.21
CA GLU A 270 13.74 -11.82 15.00
C GLU A 270 13.49 -13.04 15.88
N SER A 271 13.18 -12.84 17.16
CA SER A 271 12.82 -13.92 18.09
C SER A 271 11.57 -14.67 17.60
N TRP A 272 10.54 -13.93 17.16
CA TRP A 272 9.37 -14.54 16.57
C TRP A 272 9.70 -15.36 15.32
N LEU A 273 10.54 -14.85 14.42
CA LEU A 273 10.93 -15.56 13.20
C LEU A 273 11.71 -16.85 13.49
N ARG A 274 12.56 -16.86 14.52
CA ARG A 274 13.31 -18.06 14.97
C ARG A 274 12.41 -19.21 15.41
N GLU A 275 11.23 -18.90 15.96
CA GLU A 275 10.24 -19.89 16.38
C GLU A 275 9.45 -20.49 15.21
N GLN A 276 9.51 -19.86 14.01
CA GLN A 276 8.77 -20.35 12.86
C GLN A 276 9.44 -21.54 12.20
N SER A 277 8.62 -22.35 11.49
CA SER A 277 9.16 -23.45 10.66
C SER A 277 10.10 -22.92 9.59
N GLN A 278 11.04 -23.75 9.14
CA GLN A 278 11.93 -23.38 8.03
C GLN A 278 11.16 -22.96 6.78
N ALA A 279 10.07 -23.66 6.45
CA ALA A 279 9.24 -23.31 5.32
C ALA A 279 8.64 -21.89 5.43
N THR A 280 8.17 -21.51 6.63
CA THR A 280 7.68 -20.16 6.90
C THR A 280 8.78 -19.12 6.77
N GLN A 281 9.97 -19.41 7.33
CA GLN A 281 11.14 -18.52 7.22
C GLN A 281 11.55 -18.30 5.76
N GLU A 282 11.53 -19.37 4.95
CA GLU A 282 11.87 -19.31 3.52
C GLU A 282 10.80 -18.54 2.70
N VAL A 283 9.53 -18.61 3.07
CA VAL A 283 8.48 -17.82 2.45
C VAL A 283 8.68 -16.33 2.73
N ILE A 284 9.09 -15.97 3.94
CA ILE A 284 9.26 -14.58 4.38
C ILE A 284 10.54 -13.96 3.84
N LEU A 285 11.67 -14.61 4.04
CA LEU A 285 13.01 -14.08 3.69
C LEU A 285 13.50 -14.50 2.30
N GLY A 286 13.06 -15.66 1.81
CA GLY A 286 13.66 -16.35 0.68
C GLY A 286 14.85 -17.25 1.10
N LYS A 287 15.05 -18.34 0.39
CA LYS A 287 16.03 -19.39 0.75
C LYS A 287 17.45 -18.88 1.01
N ALA A 288 17.97 -18.00 0.16
CA ALA A 288 19.31 -17.46 0.28
C ALA A 288 19.48 -16.58 1.54
N ALA A 289 18.47 -15.78 1.85
CA ALA A 289 18.45 -14.90 3.01
C ALA A 289 18.31 -15.70 4.32
N VAL A 290 17.45 -16.74 4.35
CA VAL A 290 17.33 -17.66 5.49
C VAL A 290 18.66 -18.33 5.80
N LYS A 291 19.37 -18.80 4.77
CA LYS A 291 20.67 -19.40 4.96
C LYS A 291 21.65 -18.42 5.61
N ALA A 292 21.83 -17.24 5.04
CA ALA A 292 22.73 -16.22 5.55
C ALA A 292 22.39 -15.80 7.00
N TRP A 293 21.10 -15.66 7.30
CA TRP A 293 20.61 -15.32 8.63
C TRP A 293 20.86 -16.44 9.66
N ARG A 294 20.63 -17.71 9.30
CA ARG A 294 20.88 -18.85 10.18
C ARG A 294 22.37 -19.11 10.42
N ASP A 295 23.20 -18.85 9.41
CA ASP A 295 24.65 -18.95 9.48
C ASP A 295 25.26 -17.78 10.30
N GLY A 296 24.45 -16.79 10.72
CA GLY A 296 24.91 -15.63 11.49
C GLY A 296 25.66 -14.58 10.67
N GLU A 297 25.60 -14.65 9.34
CA GLU A 297 26.24 -13.68 8.44
C GLU A 297 25.48 -12.34 8.40
N VAL A 298 24.19 -12.35 8.73
CA VAL A 298 23.29 -11.18 8.78
C VAL A 298 22.28 -11.33 9.91
N SER A 299 21.87 -10.21 10.51
CA SER A 299 20.72 -10.13 11.39
C SER A 299 19.46 -9.73 10.59
N LEU A 300 18.28 -9.80 11.22
CA LEU A 300 17.05 -9.36 10.57
C LEU A 300 17.07 -7.84 10.26
N SER A 301 17.69 -7.05 11.15
CA SER A 301 17.84 -5.59 10.96
C SER A 301 18.67 -5.22 9.73
N ASP A 302 19.60 -6.07 9.29
CA ASP A 302 20.40 -5.81 8.10
C ASP A 302 19.58 -5.81 6.81
N PHE A 303 18.39 -6.43 6.82
CA PHE A 303 17.44 -6.37 5.71
C PHE A 303 16.62 -5.08 5.68
N ALA A 304 16.56 -4.31 6.75
CA ALA A 304 15.77 -3.10 6.83
C ALA A 304 16.57 -1.88 6.34
N GLY A 305 16.00 -1.13 5.40
CA GLY A 305 16.54 0.14 4.92
C GLY A 305 15.46 1.16 4.63
N THR A 306 15.80 2.43 4.52
CA THR A 306 14.89 3.51 4.11
C THR A 306 15.42 4.22 2.88
N LYS A 307 14.55 4.80 2.09
CA LYS A 307 14.87 5.60 0.91
C LYS A 307 13.72 6.50 0.49
N GLU A 308 14.01 7.61 -0.13
CA GLU A 308 13.03 8.49 -0.77
C GLU A 308 12.38 7.82 -1.99
N ARG A 309 11.06 8.01 -2.14
CA ARG A 309 10.25 7.44 -3.22
C ARG A 309 9.18 8.40 -3.72
N GLY A 310 9.58 9.50 -4.37
CA GLY A 310 8.66 10.42 -5.03
C GLY A 310 7.44 10.78 -4.16
N ASP A 311 6.23 10.62 -4.70
CA ASP A 311 4.96 10.95 -4.04
C ASP A 311 4.74 10.25 -2.67
N TRP A 312 5.51 9.21 -2.37
CA TRP A 312 5.41 8.42 -1.14
C TRP A 312 6.35 8.89 -0.02
N GLY A 313 7.22 9.87 -0.27
CA GLY A 313 8.22 10.34 0.68
C GLY A 313 9.23 9.26 1.08
N GLU A 314 9.80 9.36 2.28
CA GLU A 314 10.72 8.35 2.82
C GLU A 314 9.98 7.04 3.13
N GLN A 315 10.48 5.96 2.56
CA GLN A 315 9.86 4.63 2.64
C GLN A 315 10.85 3.57 3.10
N GLY A 316 10.36 2.67 3.98
CA GLY A 316 11.05 1.44 4.29
C GLY A 316 11.14 0.50 3.08
N TYR A 317 12.24 -0.21 2.96
CA TYR A 317 12.40 -1.25 1.94
C TYR A 317 13.24 -2.42 2.45
N VAL A 318 13.12 -3.57 1.78
CA VAL A 318 13.92 -4.75 2.09
C VAL A 318 15.19 -4.74 1.23
N ARG A 319 16.35 -4.77 1.87
CA ARG A 319 17.63 -4.96 1.18
C ARG A 319 17.73 -6.36 0.59
N SER A 320 18.35 -6.50 -0.56
CA SER A 320 18.72 -7.83 -1.08
C SER A 320 19.72 -8.52 -0.14
N THR A 321 19.80 -9.84 -0.18
CA THR A 321 20.76 -10.61 0.65
C THR A 321 22.21 -10.11 0.49
N LYS A 322 22.60 -9.74 -0.75
CA LYS A 322 23.93 -9.17 -1.01
C LYS A 322 24.13 -7.82 -0.31
N ALA A 323 23.11 -6.95 -0.35
CA ALA A 323 23.18 -5.64 0.28
C ALA A 323 23.11 -5.75 1.82
N ALA A 324 22.32 -6.70 2.36
CA ALA A 324 22.28 -6.98 3.80
C ALA A 324 23.63 -7.47 4.32
N LYS A 325 24.29 -8.40 3.62
CA LYS A 325 25.64 -8.86 3.99
C LYS A 325 26.68 -7.72 3.96
N LYS A 326 26.59 -6.83 2.98
CA LYS A 326 27.47 -5.64 2.95
C LYS A 326 27.19 -4.74 4.15
N HIS A 327 25.92 -4.49 4.48
CA HIS A 327 25.52 -3.67 5.61
C HIS A 327 26.00 -4.25 6.95
N ALA A 328 25.90 -5.58 7.14
CA ALA A 328 26.34 -6.29 8.35
C ALA A 328 27.85 -6.21 8.58
N VAL A 329 28.66 -6.02 7.53
CA VAL A 329 30.12 -5.88 7.64
C VAL A 329 30.53 -4.44 7.94
N GLU A 330 29.72 -3.46 7.52
CA GLU A 330 29.99 -2.02 7.67
C GLU A 330 29.51 -1.45 9.03
N ASN A 331 28.69 -2.20 9.80
CA ASN A 331 28.14 -1.82 11.11
C ASN A 331 28.43 -2.84 12.19
#